data_1b5fdbee53362dde1bd725910c096e9c
#
_entry.id   1b5fdbee53362dde1bd725910c096e9c
#
_cell.length_a   1.000
_cell.length_b   1.000
_cell.length_c   1.000
_cell.angle_alpha   90.00
_cell.angle_beta   90.00
_cell.angle_gamma   90.00
#
_symmetry.space_group_name_H-M   'P 1'
#
loop_
_entity.id
_entity.type
_entity.pdbx_description
1 polymer ?
#
loop_
_entity_poly.entity_id
_entity_poly.type
_entity_poly.pdbx_seq_one_letter_code
_entity_poly.pdbx_strand_id
1 'polypeptide(L)'
;MAASAFAVAVLGPLFGAIADAGGRRKPWLLSCTAITVFGGLALWFATPDPSSVLWALVWVAVANVGFELGMVFYNAMLPGLAARGRLGRLSGWGWALGYAGGLACLVIALFGLVQADPPPFGLDPAAAEPVRAVAPLAVLWFVVFGWPLFAMVPDNPKSALDAGDAIRRGIGMLWKSLRNIRRQGQVLRFLIARMFFIDGLNTVFAFGGIYAAGTFGMEIAEVILFGIGLNVSAGLGAFAFAWIDDWIGAKRTLVISISGLLLGVAGGVLAHSEPWFWVAGLGLGIFIGPTQSASRSMMARLAPTGRETEMFGLFALSGRATAFAGPLLVGWVTLAFDSQRAGMATIVGFLAVGLILLLPLREPGAHTKER
;
A
#
# COMPACT_ATOMS: atom_id res chain seq x y z
N MET A 1 9.33 -1.85 -12.65
CA MET A 1 8.10 -1.59 -11.86
C MET A 1 6.84 -2.14 -12.53
N ALA A 2 6.52 -1.86 -13.81
CA ALA A 2 5.30 -2.40 -14.46
C ALA A 2 5.26 -3.94 -14.48
N ALA A 3 6.38 -4.60 -14.77
CA ALA A 3 6.46 -6.06 -14.79
C ALA A 3 6.21 -6.68 -13.40
N SER A 4 6.75 -6.08 -12.33
CA SER A 4 6.49 -6.55 -10.96
C SER A 4 5.02 -6.33 -10.56
N ALA A 5 4.41 -5.20 -10.92
CA ALA A 5 3.00 -4.94 -10.68
C ALA A 5 2.10 -5.95 -11.40
N PHE A 6 2.42 -6.27 -12.65
CA PHE A 6 1.71 -7.31 -13.42
C PHE A 6 1.85 -8.71 -12.79
N ALA A 7 3.06 -9.07 -12.38
CA ALA A 7 3.30 -10.35 -11.69
C ALA A 7 2.47 -10.46 -10.41
N VAL A 8 2.45 -9.43 -9.58
CA VAL A 8 1.64 -9.38 -8.34
C VAL A 8 0.14 -9.45 -8.66
N ALA A 9 -0.31 -8.75 -9.69
CA ALA A 9 -1.72 -8.73 -10.10
C ALA A 9 -2.22 -10.14 -10.50
N VAL A 10 -1.39 -10.93 -11.16
CA VAL A 10 -1.73 -12.30 -11.58
C VAL A 10 -1.49 -13.32 -10.46
N LEU A 11 -0.33 -13.27 -9.82
CA LEU A 11 0.07 -14.27 -8.82
C LEU A 11 -0.65 -14.09 -7.48
N GLY A 12 -1.03 -12.87 -7.10
CA GLY A 12 -1.71 -12.59 -5.83
C GLY A 12 -3.01 -13.39 -5.65
N PRO A 13 -3.99 -13.29 -6.56
CA PRO A 13 -5.22 -14.07 -6.48
C PRO A 13 -4.98 -15.58 -6.61
N LEU A 14 -4.04 -16.00 -7.47
CA LEU A 14 -3.71 -17.40 -7.69
C LEU A 14 -3.12 -18.07 -6.45
N PHE A 15 -2.05 -17.50 -5.91
CA PHE A 15 -1.41 -18.04 -4.71
C PHE A 15 -2.30 -17.88 -3.48
N GLY A 16 -3.11 -16.80 -3.44
CA GLY A 16 -4.12 -16.62 -2.40
C GLY A 16 -5.13 -17.75 -2.36
N ALA A 17 -5.69 -18.15 -3.51
CA ALA A 17 -6.66 -19.23 -3.60
C ALA A 17 -6.03 -20.60 -3.27
N ILE A 18 -4.78 -20.85 -3.68
CA ILE A 18 -4.05 -22.06 -3.35
C ILE A 18 -3.77 -22.14 -1.83
N ALA A 19 -3.36 -21.02 -1.21
CA ALA A 19 -3.13 -20.95 0.22
C ALA A 19 -4.39 -21.18 1.04
N ASP A 20 -5.53 -20.63 0.62
CA ASP A 20 -6.82 -20.88 1.28
C ASP A 20 -7.23 -22.36 1.16
N ALA A 21 -6.98 -23.02 0.03
CA ALA A 21 -7.21 -24.44 -0.14
C ALA A 21 -6.28 -25.31 0.72
N GLY A 22 -5.02 -24.91 0.88
CA GLY A 22 -4.01 -25.60 1.71
C GLY A 22 -4.12 -25.32 3.21
N GLY A 23 -4.84 -24.27 3.60
CA GLY A 23 -5.11 -23.86 4.98
C GLY A 23 -4.04 -22.95 5.58
N ARG A 24 -2.75 -23.27 5.44
CA ARG A 24 -1.65 -22.51 6.05
C ARG A 24 -1.27 -21.28 5.24
N ARG A 25 -1.06 -20.13 5.91
CA ARG A 25 -0.63 -18.87 5.33
C ARG A 25 0.83 -18.51 5.62
N LYS A 26 1.32 -18.88 6.81
CA LYS A 26 2.70 -18.57 7.22
C LYS A 26 3.79 -19.11 6.29
N PRO A 27 3.74 -20.34 5.75
CA PRO A 27 4.75 -20.82 4.83
C PRO A 27 4.88 -19.95 3.57
N TRP A 28 3.75 -19.50 3.02
CA TRP A 28 3.72 -18.58 1.89
C TRP A 28 4.31 -17.21 2.24
N LEU A 29 3.89 -16.68 3.40
CA LEU A 29 4.42 -15.41 3.90
C LEU A 29 5.92 -15.50 4.15
N LEU A 30 6.42 -16.60 4.71
CA LEU A 30 7.85 -16.84 4.94
C LEU A 30 8.63 -16.87 3.62
N SER A 31 8.12 -17.58 2.61
CA SER A 31 8.74 -17.61 1.27
C SER A 31 8.79 -16.21 0.64
N CYS A 32 7.71 -15.44 0.72
CA CYS A 32 7.67 -14.07 0.24
C CYS A 32 8.64 -13.16 1.01
N THR A 33 8.70 -13.31 2.34
CA THR A 33 9.68 -12.61 3.18
C THR A 33 11.11 -12.94 2.78
N ALA A 34 11.43 -14.22 2.56
CA ALA A 34 12.75 -14.64 2.11
C ALA A 34 13.11 -14.00 0.75
N ILE A 35 12.20 -14.01 -0.22
CA ILE A 35 12.41 -13.36 -1.52
C ILE A 35 12.71 -11.86 -1.34
N THR A 36 11.96 -11.18 -0.48
CA THR A 36 12.17 -9.75 -0.17
C THR A 36 13.53 -9.50 0.46
N VAL A 37 13.91 -10.33 1.45
CA VAL A 37 15.19 -10.23 2.14
C VAL A 37 16.35 -10.46 1.17
N PHE A 38 16.34 -11.55 0.38
CA PHE A 38 17.39 -11.83 -0.58
C PHE A 38 17.50 -10.74 -1.65
N GLY A 39 16.36 -10.26 -2.18
CA GLY A 39 16.35 -9.17 -3.14
C GLY A 39 16.90 -7.86 -2.55
N GLY A 40 16.52 -7.53 -1.31
CA GLY A 40 17.03 -6.35 -0.64
C GLY A 40 18.52 -6.42 -0.31
N LEU A 41 19.02 -7.58 0.14
CA LEU A 41 20.46 -7.78 0.39
C LEU A 41 21.28 -7.75 -0.91
N ALA A 42 20.73 -8.25 -2.02
CA ALA A 42 21.41 -8.20 -3.31
C ALA A 42 21.64 -6.78 -3.83
N LEU A 43 20.85 -5.78 -3.35
CA LEU A 43 21.05 -4.38 -3.69
C LEU A 43 22.34 -3.79 -3.10
N TRP A 44 22.91 -4.40 -2.06
CA TRP A 44 24.23 -4.03 -1.57
C TRP A 44 25.31 -4.11 -2.64
N PHE A 45 25.19 -5.03 -3.59
CA PHE A 45 26.16 -5.23 -4.68
C PHE A 45 25.96 -4.29 -5.87
N ALA A 46 24.94 -3.42 -5.83
CA ALA A 46 24.75 -2.40 -6.87
C ALA A 46 25.74 -1.25 -6.65
N THR A 47 26.78 -1.20 -7.45
CA THR A 47 27.79 -0.13 -7.43
C THR A 47 27.30 1.09 -8.22
N PRO A 48 27.88 2.32 -8.01
CA PRO A 48 27.57 3.50 -8.79
C PRO A 48 28.22 3.46 -10.20
N ASP A 49 27.91 2.39 -10.93
CA ASP A 49 28.42 2.13 -12.27
C ASP A 49 27.23 1.77 -13.19
N PRO A 50 27.18 2.26 -14.44
CA PRO A 50 26.13 1.93 -15.40
C PRO A 50 25.91 0.43 -15.61
N SER A 51 26.94 -0.41 -15.47
CA SER A 51 26.81 -1.87 -15.56
C SER A 51 25.94 -2.48 -14.47
N SER A 52 25.84 -1.82 -13.31
CA SER A 52 25.03 -2.27 -12.16
C SER A 52 23.53 -1.90 -12.27
N VAL A 53 23.14 -1.07 -13.24
CA VAL A 53 21.75 -0.62 -13.38
C VAL A 53 20.78 -1.79 -13.58
N LEU A 54 21.13 -2.72 -14.46
CA LEU A 54 20.28 -3.91 -14.70
C LEU A 54 20.17 -4.77 -13.45
N TRP A 55 21.29 -4.97 -12.73
CA TRP A 55 21.33 -5.68 -11.45
C TRP A 55 20.38 -5.04 -10.43
N ALA A 56 20.49 -3.74 -10.21
CA ALA A 56 19.64 -2.99 -9.28
C ALA A 56 18.15 -3.10 -9.67
N LEU A 57 17.81 -2.91 -10.94
CA LEU A 57 16.43 -3.00 -11.43
C LEU A 57 15.82 -4.38 -11.24
N VAL A 58 16.58 -5.45 -11.51
CA VAL A 58 16.12 -6.84 -11.33
C VAL A 58 15.85 -7.11 -9.85
N TRP A 59 16.80 -6.80 -8.97
CA TRP A 59 16.65 -7.12 -7.55
C TRP A 59 15.63 -6.25 -6.84
N VAL A 60 15.48 -4.98 -7.22
CA VAL A 60 14.34 -4.14 -6.79
C VAL A 60 13.02 -4.77 -7.21
N ALA A 61 12.91 -5.25 -8.46
CA ALA A 61 11.69 -5.90 -8.92
C ALA A 61 11.39 -7.19 -8.16
N VAL A 62 12.41 -8.03 -7.92
CA VAL A 62 12.28 -9.28 -7.14
C VAL A 62 11.85 -8.99 -5.71
N ALA A 63 12.53 -8.06 -5.03
CA ALA A 63 12.18 -7.67 -3.67
C ALA A 63 10.75 -7.12 -3.58
N ASN A 64 10.36 -6.28 -4.54
CA ASN A 64 9.00 -5.72 -4.61
C ASN A 64 7.94 -6.80 -4.84
N VAL A 65 8.17 -7.79 -5.72
CA VAL A 65 7.24 -8.92 -5.92
C VAL A 65 7.10 -9.72 -4.62
N GLY A 66 8.21 -10.04 -3.95
CA GLY A 66 8.19 -10.73 -2.66
C GLY A 66 7.37 -9.96 -1.62
N PHE A 67 7.64 -8.68 -1.46
CA PHE A 67 6.96 -7.83 -0.50
C PHE A 67 5.45 -7.72 -0.77
N GLU A 68 5.07 -7.42 -1.99
CA GLU A 68 3.67 -7.24 -2.37
C GLU A 68 2.84 -8.53 -2.27
N LEU A 69 3.41 -9.67 -2.68
CA LEU A 69 2.77 -10.98 -2.46
C LEU A 69 2.70 -11.31 -0.96
N GLY A 70 3.73 -11.00 -0.20
CA GLY A 70 3.72 -11.13 1.26
C GLY A 70 2.57 -10.34 1.90
N MET A 71 2.30 -9.12 1.41
CA MET A 71 1.19 -8.31 1.88
C MET A 71 -0.19 -8.94 1.64
N VAL A 72 -0.36 -9.78 0.61
CA VAL A 72 -1.61 -10.56 0.41
C VAL A 72 -1.85 -11.49 1.57
N PHE A 73 -0.85 -12.29 1.94
CA PHE A 73 -0.95 -13.26 3.05
C PHE A 73 -1.03 -12.56 4.41
N TYR A 74 -0.24 -11.52 4.62
CA TYR A 74 -0.27 -10.69 5.82
C TYR A 74 -1.66 -10.09 6.06
N ASN A 75 -2.24 -9.46 5.06
CA ASN A 75 -3.56 -8.85 5.15
C ASN A 75 -4.67 -9.89 5.35
N ALA A 76 -4.53 -11.07 4.76
CA ALA A 76 -5.48 -12.17 4.91
C ALA A 76 -5.54 -12.74 6.34
N MET A 77 -4.50 -12.51 7.17
CA MET A 77 -4.51 -12.91 8.58
C MET A 77 -5.38 -11.99 9.45
N LEU A 78 -5.62 -10.74 9.00
CA LEU A 78 -6.33 -9.71 9.77
C LEU A 78 -7.71 -10.17 10.29
N PRO A 79 -8.60 -10.84 9.51
CA PRO A 79 -9.90 -11.28 10.00
C PRO A 79 -9.83 -12.30 11.14
N GLY A 80 -8.75 -13.08 11.21
CA GLY A 80 -8.52 -14.08 12.27
C GLY A 80 -7.93 -13.50 13.56
N LEU A 81 -7.41 -12.27 13.53
CA LEU A 81 -6.70 -11.66 14.67
C LEU A 81 -7.59 -10.78 15.55
N ALA A 82 -8.70 -10.31 15.04
CA ALA A 82 -9.61 -9.45 15.80
C ALA A 82 -11.06 -9.74 15.50
N ALA A 83 -11.91 -9.57 16.52
CA ALA A 83 -13.36 -9.54 16.32
C ALA A 83 -13.72 -8.43 15.31
N ARG A 84 -14.83 -8.60 14.57
CA ARG A 84 -15.29 -7.65 13.55
C ARG A 84 -15.36 -6.20 14.02
N GLY A 85 -15.71 -5.98 15.31
CA GLY A 85 -15.78 -4.64 15.91
C GLY A 85 -14.43 -4.03 16.32
N ARG A 86 -13.30 -4.72 16.07
CA ARG A 86 -11.94 -4.25 16.37
C ARG A 86 -11.00 -4.30 15.16
N LEU A 87 -11.53 -4.61 13.99
CA LEU A 87 -10.75 -4.68 12.74
C LEU A 87 -10.20 -3.31 12.33
N GLY A 88 -10.96 -2.24 12.56
CA GLY A 88 -10.53 -0.87 12.29
C GLY A 88 -9.30 -0.49 13.10
N ARG A 89 -9.33 -0.75 14.43
CA ARG A 89 -8.17 -0.48 15.31
C ARG A 89 -6.95 -1.26 14.90
N LEU A 90 -7.07 -2.56 14.67
CA LEU A 90 -5.94 -3.38 14.28
C LEU A 90 -5.37 -2.95 12.93
N SER A 91 -6.23 -2.62 11.96
CA SER A 91 -5.81 -2.10 10.67
C SER A 91 -5.16 -0.73 10.78
N GLY A 92 -5.79 0.23 11.46
CA GLY A 92 -5.30 1.60 11.59
C GLY A 92 -3.99 1.69 12.36
N TRP A 93 -3.88 0.99 13.48
CA TRP A 93 -2.62 0.96 14.24
C TRP A 93 -1.49 0.30 13.45
N GLY A 94 -1.77 -0.77 12.70
CA GLY A 94 -0.77 -1.39 11.83
C GLY A 94 -0.25 -0.41 10.78
N TRP A 95 -1.11 0.42 10.18
CA TRP A 95 -0.70 1.48 9.26
C TRP A 95 0.04 2.62 9.95
N ALA A 96 -0.44 3.09 11.11
CA ALA A 96 0.23 4.14 11.89
C ALA A 96 1.65 3.74 12.31
N LEU A 97 1.81 2.52 12.83
CA LEU A 97 3.13 1.96 13.16
C LEU A 97 4.01 1.80 11.93
N GLY A 98 3.41 1.46 10.76
CA GLY A 98 4.13 1.39 9.49
C GLY A 98 4.70 2.75 9.08
N TYR A 99 3.91 3.82 9.17
CA TYR A 99 4.39 5.19 8.92
C TYR A 99 5.48 5.61 9.91
N ALA A 100 5.27 5.39 11.21
CA ALA A 100 6.25 5.72 12.23
C ALA A 100 7.56 4.92 12.07
N GLY A 101 7.45 3.59 11.82
CA GLY A 101 8.59 2.73 11.60
C GLY A 101 9.36 3.07 10.32
N GLY A 102 8.65 3.40 9.23
CA GLY A 102 9.26 3.83 7.98
C GLY A 102 10.04 5.14 8.14
N LEU A 103 9.45 6.14 8.81
CA LEU A 103 10.14 7.40 9.11
C LEU A 103 11.36 7.19 10.03
N ALA A 104 11.22 6.37 11.08
CA ALA A 104 12.34 6.05 11.97
C ALA A 104 13.50 5.39 11.21
N CYS A 105 13.20 4.42 10.34
CA CYS A 105 14.21 3.77 9.49
C CYS A 105 14.89 4.78 8.55
N LEU A 106 14.13 5.70 7.93
CA LEU A 106 14.67 6.75 7.07
C LEU A 106 15.59 7.72 7.83
N VAL A 107 15.19 8.13 9.04
CA VAL A 107 16.01 9.00 9.90
C VAL A 107 17.33 8.30 10.28
N ILE A 108 17.26 7.04 10.67
CA ILE A 108 18.46 6.25 10.98
C ILE A 108 19.35 6.09 9.73
N ALA A 109 18.77 5.82 8.58
CA ALA A 109 19.50 5.71 7.32
C ALA A 109 20.20 7.03 6.96
N LEU A 110 19.48 8.15 7.07
CA LEU A 110 19.98 9.46 6.69
C LEU A 110 21.13 9.91 7.61
N PHE A 111 20.87 9.98 8.92
CA PHE A 111 21.82 10.52 9.88
C PHE A 111 22.85 9.48 10.35
N GLY A 112 22.45 8.19 10.42
CA GLY A 112 23.33 7.12 10.88
C GLY A 112 24.23 6.52 9.80
N LEU A 113 23.89 6.66 8.51
CA LEU A 113 24.68 6.11 7.41
C LEU A 113 25.09 7.19 6.39
N VAL A 114 24.13 7.89 5.79
CA VAL A 114 24.38 8.72 4.58
C VAL A 114 25.09 10.02 4.92
N GLN A 115 24.70 10.68 6.02
CA GLN A 115 25.27 11.97 6.47
C GLN A 115 26.25 11.84 7.62
N ALA A 116 26.53 10.61 8.08
CA ALA A 116 27.47 10.41 9.17
C ALA A 116 28.91 10.75 8.75
N ASP A 117 29.59 11.58 9.53
CA ASP A 117 30.99 11.95 9.33
C ASP A 117 31.75 11.79 10.67
N PRO A 118 32.73 10.86 10.77
CA PRO A 118 33.16 9.92 9.74
C PRO A 118 32.08 8.81 9.45
N PRO A 119 32.10 8.20 8.24
CA PRO A 119 31.19 7.11 7.93
C PRO A 119 31.34 5.94 8.91
N PRO A 120 30.23 5.38 9.44
CA PRO A 120 30.29 4.28 10.38
C PRO A 120 30.79 2.99 9.73
N PHE A 121 31.30 2.08 10.53
CA PHE A 121 31.76 0.75 10.10
C PHE A 121 32.87 0.75 9.04
N GLY A 122 33.54 1.89 8.80
CA GLY A 122 34.58 2.02 7.79
C GLY A 122 34.04 1.99 6.34
N LEU A 123 32.77 2.37 6.13
CA LEU A 123 32.17 2.45 4.80
C LEU A 123 32.87 3.49 3.93
N ASP A 124 33.16 3.13 2.66
CA ASP A 124 33.83 4.01 1.70
C ASP A 124 32.83 4.92 0.97
N PRO A 125 32.88 6.26 1.21
CA PRO A 125 32.03 7.21 0.49
C PRO A 125 32.30 7.25 -1.02
N ALA A 126 33.56 6.99 -1.44
CA ALA A 126 33.90 6.99 -2.87
C ALA A 126 33.24 5.84 -3.64
N ALA A 127 32.99 4.72 -2.95
CA ALA A 127 32.22 3.59 -3.47
C ALA A 127 30.71 3.70 -3.24
N ALA A 128 30.21 4.85 -2.72
CA ALA A 128 28.83 5.10 -2.31
C ALA A 128 28.29 4.06 -1.29
N GLU A 129 29.18 3.44 -0.50
CA GLU A 129 28.82 2.40 0.47
C GLU A 129 27.83 2.88 1.53
N PRO A 130 27.92 4.12 2.09
CA PRO A 130 26.91 4.63 3.01
C PRO A 130 25.48 4.63 2.44
N VAL A 131 25.31 4.94 1.16
CA VAL A 131 24.02 4.91 0.48
C VAL A 131 23.59 3.46 0.20
N ARG A 132 24.51 2.61 -0.22
CA ARG A 132 24.25 1.17 -0.47
C ARG A 132 23.86 0.44 0.80
N ALA A 133 24.40 0.83 1.97
CA ALA A 133 24.09 0.27 3.28
C ALA A 133 22.63 0.51 3.72
N VAL A 134 21.92 1.45 3.10
CA VAL A 134 20.49 1.69 3.39
C VAL A 134 19.64 0.46 3.04
N ALA A 135 19.97 -0.29 2.00
CA ALA A 135 19.21 -1.49 1.62
C ALA A 135 19.34 -2.63 2.65
N PRO A 136 20.55 -3.05 3.11
CA PRO A 136 20.70 -3.98 4.22
C PRO A 136 20.07 -3.48 5.53
N LEU A 137 20.14 -2.19 5.85
CA LEU A 137 19.45 -1.61 7.02
C LEU A 137 17.93 -1.81 6.92
N ALA A 138 17.33 -1.50 5.77
CA ALA A 138 15.89 -1.71 5.55
C ALA A 138 15.49 -3.18 5.65
N VAL A 139 16.33 -4.10 5.17
CA VAL A 139 16.13 -5.56 5.32
C VAL A 139 16.20 -5.96 6.78
N LEU A 140 17.21 -5.51 7.52
CA LEU A 140 17.34 -5.78 8.96
C LEU A 140 16.09 -5.27 9.70
N TRP A 141 15.67 -4.04 9.42
CA TRP A 141 14.46 -3.44 9.98
C TRP A 141 13.23 -4.28 9.72
N PHE A 142 13.04 -4.70 8.46
CA PHE A 142 11.93 -5.55 8.05
C PHE A 142 11.93 -6.90 8.79
N VAL A 143 13.09 -7.55 8.94
CA VAL A 143 13.22 -8.82 9.66
C VAL A 143 12.95 -8.64 11.15
N VAL A 144 13.58 -7.64 11.80
CA VAL A 144 13.46 -7.40 13.25
C VAL A 144 12.01 -7.10 13.65
N PHE A 145 11.30 -6.28 12.88
CA PHE A 145 9.91 -5.94 13.18
C PHE A 145 8.89 -6.92 12.57
N GLY A 146 9.30 -7.75 11.62
CA GLY A 146 8.46 -8.77 11.00
C GLY A 146 8.45 -10.12 11.74
N TRP A 147 9.56 -10.50 12.40
CA TRP A 147 9.67 -11.82 13.05
C TRP A 147 8.59 -12.10 14.11
N PRO A 148 8.10 -11.12 14.92
CA PRO A 148 7.09 -11.41 15.94
C PRO A 148 5.80 -11.99 15.33
N LEU A 149 5.48 -11.64 14.09
CA LEU A 149 4.33 -12.22 13.39
C LEU A 149 4.48 -13.73 13.22
N PHE A 150 5.68 -14.21 12.90
CA PHE A 150 5.93 -15.64 12.75
C PHE A 150 5.94 -16.38 14.08
N ALA A 151 6.41 -15.74 15.15
CA ALA A 151 6.51 -16.36 16.47
C ALA A 151 5.18 -16.32 17.25
N MET A 152 4.45 -15.20 17.20
CA MET A 152 3.36 -14.93 18.14
C MET A 152 1.97 -15.07 17.51
N VAL A 153 1.81 -14.88 16.20
CA VAL A 153 0.50 -14.98 15.55
C VAL A 153 0.22 -16.44 15.21
N PRO A 154 -0.95 -17.00 15.54
CA PRO A 154 -1.31 -18.37 15.14
C PRO A 154 -1.53 -18.46 13.61
N ASP A 155 -1.18 -19.61 13.04
CA ASP A 155 -1.53 -19.95 11.65
C ASP A 155 -2.81 -20.77 11.60
N ASN A 156 -3.46 -20.81 10.46
CA ASN A 156 -4.58 -21.69 10.24
C ASN A 156 -4.12 -23.16 10.23
N PRO A 157 -4.99 -24.11 10.62
CA PRO A 157 -4.67 -25.53 10.55
C PRO A 157 -4.41 -25.95 9.11
N LYS A 158 -3.45 -26.89 8.93
CA LYS A 158 -3.17 -27.49 7.62
C LYS A 158 -4.41 -28.25 7.12
N SER A 159 -4.77 -28.03 5.86
CA SER A 159 -5.78 -28.84 5.19
C SER A 159 -5.33 -30.32 5.09
N ALA A 160 -6.30 -31.23 5.05
CA ALA A 160 -6.03 -32.66 4.80
C ALA A 160 -5.63 -32.95 3.34
N LEU A 161 -5.72 -31.96 2.46
CA LEU A 161 -5.35 -32.09 1.05
C LEU A 161 -3.84 -32.20 0.89
N ASP A 162 -3.40 -33.00 -0.06
CA ASP A 162 -2.01 -32.95 -0.52
C ASP A 162 -1.74 -31.66 -1.31
N ALA A 163 -0.46 -31.42 -1.67
CA ALA A 163 -0.08 -30.20 -2.35
C ALA A 163 -0.69 -30.10 -3.77
N GLY A 164 -0.80 -31.22 -4.48
CA GLY A 164 -1.37 -31.27 -5.83
C GLY A 164 -2.87 -30.98 -5.83
N ASP A 165 -3.58 -31.57 -4.89
CA ASP A 165 -5.02 -31.36 -4.73
C ASP A 165 -5.34 -29.94 -4.21
N ALA A 166 -4.50 -29.37 -3.32
CA ALA A 166 -4.61 -27.98 -2.89
C ALA A 166 -4.46 -27.03 -4.07
N ILE A 167 -3.50 -27.25 -4.97
CA ILE A 167 -3.30 -26.45 -6.18
C ILE A 167 -4.53 -26.55 -7.10
N ARG A 168 -4.98 -27.79 -7.41
CA ARG A 168 -6.15 -27.99 -8.29
C ARG A 168 -7.40 -27.33 -7.70
N ARG A 169 -7.63 -27.51 -6.42
CA ARG A 169 -8.78 -26.94 -5.71
C ARG A 169 -8.68 -25.41 -5.67
N GLY A 170 -7.52 -24.84 -5.39
CA GLY A 170 -7.29 -23.39 -5.37
C GLY A 170 -7.57 -22.76 -6.73
N ILE A 171 -7.03 -23.32 -7.81
CA ILE A 171 -7.30 -22.87 -9.18
C ILE A 171 -8.79 -22.96 -9.49
N GLY A 172 -9.44 -24.06 -9.14
CA GLY A 172 -10.88 -24.24 -9.33
C GLY A 172 -11.72 -23.23 -8.54
N MET A 173 -11.31 -22.91 -7.30
CA MET A 173 -11.94 -21.88 -6.48
C MET A 173 -11.79 -20.50 -7.13
N LEU A 174 -10.60 -20.11 -7.56
CA LEU A 174 -10.36 -18.85 -8.22
C LEU A 174 -11.19 -18.71 -9.50
N TRP A 175 -11.20 -19.74 -10.35
CA TRP A 175 -11.98 -19.74 -11.57
C TRP A 175 -13.48 -19.59 -11.30
N LYS A 176 -13.99 -20.31 -10.29
CA LYS A 176 -15.39 -20.19 -9.86
C LYS A 176 -15.70 -18.78 -9.31
N SER A 177 -14.75 -18.18 -8.60
CA SER A 177 -14.91 -16.80 -8.11
C SER A 177 -14.99 -15.81 -9.24
N LEU A 178 -14.05 -15.87 -10.17
CA LEU A 178 -14.03 -14.98 -11.34
C LEU A 178 -15.29 -15.13 -12.19
N ARG A 179 -15.74 -16.37 -12.43
CA ARG A 179 -16.97 -16.63 -13.17
C ARG A 179 -18.23 -16.10 -12.46
N ASN A 180 -18.24 -16.16 -11.13
CA ASN A 180 -19.37 -15.77 -10.30
C ASN A 180 -19.18 -14.39 -9.62
N ILE A 181 -18.14 -13.62 -9.99
CA ILE A 181 -17.81 -12.35 -9.34
C ILE A 181 -18.95 -11.33 -9.42
N ARG A 182 -19.76 -11.39 -10.49
CA ARG A 182 -20.97 -10.57 -10.63
C ARG A 182 -22.02 -10.86 -9.56
N ARG A 183 -22.08 -12.09 -9.04
CA ARG A 183 -22.98 -12.48 -7.94
C ARG A 183 -22.47 -11.98 -6.57
N GLN A 184 -21.17 -11.69 -6.47
CA GLN A 184 -20.54 -11.05 -5.31
C GLN A 184 -20.52 -9.52 -5.48
N GLY A 185 -21.66 -8.92 -5.81
CA GLY A 185 -21.77 -7.53 -6.24
C GLY A 185 -21.16 -6.51 -5.27
N GLN A 186 -21.15 -6.78 -3.96
CA GLN A 186 -20.53 -5.85 -2.99
C GLN A 186 -19.01 -5.90 -3.07
N VAL A 187 -18.40 -7.09 -3.19
CA VAL A 187 -16.96 -7.25 -3.36
C VAL A 187 -16.51 -6.61 -4.67
N LEU A 188 -17.18 -6.94 -5.79
CA LEU A 188 -16.83 -6.39 -7.09
C LEU A 188 -16.92 -4.84 -7.11
N ARG A 189 -18.00 -4.30 -6.56
CA ARG A 189 -18.20 -2.85 -6.47
C ARG A 189 -17.11 -2.19 -5.64
N PHE A 190 -16.75 -2.78 -4.50
CA PHE A 190 -15.66 -2.28 -3.67
C PHE A 190 -14.32 -2.31 -4.40
N LEU A 191 -13.99 -3.42 -5.07
CA LEU A 191 -12.73 -3.54 -5.82
C LEU A 191 -12.64 -2.54 -6.96
N ILE A 192 -13.75 -2.30 -7.70
CA ILE A 192 -13.79 -1.29 -8.76
C ILE A 192 -13.66 0.12 -8.17
N ALA A 193 -14.41 0.46 -7.13
CA ALA A 193 -14.27 1.76 -6.46
C ALA A 193 -12.82 1.99 -6.00
N ARG A 194 -12.20 0.94 -5.43
CA ARG A 194 -10.83 0.96 -4.95
C ARG A 194 -9.81 1.18 -6.07
N MET A 195 -10.00 0.59 -7.25
CA MET A 195 -9.15 0.86 -8.41
C MET A 195 -9.00 2.36 -8.64
N PHE A 196 -10.11 3.09 -8.65
CA PHE A 196 -10.10 4.53 -8.90
C PHE A 196 -9.46 5.32 -7.76
N PHE A 197 -9.93 5.17 -6.52
CA PHE A 197 -9.40 6.02 -5.45
C PHE A 197 -7.96 5.68 -5.05
N ILE A 198 -7.52 4.42 -5.19
CA ILE A 198 -6.11 4.06 -4.95
C ILE A 198 -5.21 4.54 -6.09
N ASP A 199 -5.69 4.52 -7.33
CA ASP A 199 -4.93 5.07 -8.45
C ASP A 199 -4.76 6.59 -8.30
N GLY A 200 -5.82 7.30 -7.90
CA GLY A 200 -5.73 8.71 -7.52
C GLY A 200 -4.72 8.95 -6.39
N LEU A 201 -4.77 8.15 -5.33
CA LEU A 201 -3.84 8.25 -4.20
C LEU A 201 -2.38 7.97 -4.61
N ASN A 202 -2.14 6.92 -5.39
CA ASN A 202 -0.80 6.59 -5.89
C ASN A 202 -0.25 7.71 -6.78
N THR A 203 -1.12 8.35 -7.54
CA THR A 203 -0.76 9.47 -8.44
C THR A 203 -0.39 10.73 -7.63
N VAL A 204 -1.06 11.00 -6.50
CA VAL A 204 -0.64 12.06 -5.56
C VAL A 204 0.79 11.82 -5.07
N PHE A 205 1.13 10.59 -4.68
CA PHE A 205 2.50 10.27 -4.25
C PHE A 205 3.53 10.39 -5.38
N ALA A 206 3.16 10.00 -6.60
CA ALA A 206 4.07 10.05 -7.75
C ALA A 206 4.35 11.47 -8.23
N PHE A 207 3.34 12.33 -8.24
CA PHE A 207 3.43 13.66 -8.85
C PHE A 207 3.42 14.82 -7.86
N GLY A 208 3.07 14.59 -6.59
CA GLY A 208 2.97 15.65 -5.58
C GLY A 208 4.27 16.45 -5.41
N GLY A 209 5.42 15.78 -5.35
CA GLY A 209 6.73 16.44 -5.28
C GLY A 209 7.10 17.18 -6.56
N ILE A 210 6.82 16.61 -7.73
CA ILE A 210 7.04 17.24 -9.04
C ILE A 210 6.19 18.51 -9.16
N TYR A 211 4.93 18.44 -8.73
CA TYR A 211 4.01 19.57 -8.72
C TYR A 211 4.44 20.66 -7.74
N ALA A 212 4.92 20.30 -6.55
CA ALA A 212 5.45 21.23 -5.55
C ALA A 212 6.64 22.02 -6.10
N ALA A 213 7.62 21.33 -6.67
CA ALA A 213 8.78 21.96 -7.28
C ALA A 213 8.42 22.78 -8.53
N GLY A 214 7.63 22.22 -9.45
CA GLY A 214 7.35 22.85 -10.74
C GLY A 214 6.35 24.01 -10.67
N THR A 215 5.38 23.97 -9.76
CA THR A 215 4.31 24.99 -9.68
C THR A 215 4.59 26.05 -8.62
N PHE A 216 5.21 25.67 -7.49
CA PHE A 216 5.48 26.59 -6.37
C PHE A 216 6.96 26.95 -6.24
N GLY A 217 7.85 26.34 -7.03
CA GLY A 217 9.29 26.62 -6.99
C GLY A 217 9.99 26.05 -5.76
N MET A 218 9.36 25.08 -5.06
CA MET A 218 9.95 24.50 -3.85
C MET A 218 11.28 23.81 -4.14
N GLU A 219 12.27 24.08 -3.31
CA GLU A 219 13.57 23.41 -3.38
C GLU A 219 13.46 21.91 -2.99
N ILE A 220 14.45 21.11 -3.38
CA ILE A 220 14.45 19.67 -3.09
C ILE A 220 14.32 19.40 -1.59
N ALA A 221 14.99 20.21 -0.75
CA ALA A 221 14.90 20.08 0.72
C ALA A 221 13.48 20.34 1.24
N GLU A 222 12.78 21.34 0.70
CA GLU A 222 11.40 21.67 1.04
C GLU A 222 10.43 20.56 0.61
N VAL A 223 10.61 20.00 -0.59
CA VAL A 223 9.83 18.87 -1.10
C VAL A 223 10.02 17.63 -0.22
N ILE A 224 11.24 17.37 0.26
CA ILE A 224 11.51 16.26 1.20
C ILE A 224 10.82 16.54 2.53
N LEU A 225 10.91 17.74 3.07
CA LEU A 225 10.26 18.12 4.33
C LEU A 225 8.74 18.02 4.22
N PHE A 226 8.18 18.45 3.10
CA PHE A 226 6.76 18.28 2.78
C PHE A 226 6.35 16.81 2.75
N GLY A 227 7.15 15.94 2.11
CA GLY A 227 6.95 14.50 2.10
C GLY A 227 6.98 13.86 3.49
N ILE A 228 7.91 14.30 4.37
CA ILE A 228 7.95 13.90 5.79
C ILE A 228 6.67 14.34 6.50
N GLY A 229 6.26 15.60 6.33
CA GLY A 229 5.04 16.14 6.90
C GLY A 229 3.79 15.35 6.48
N LEU A 230 3.69 14.99 5.19
CA LEU A 230 2.62 14.12 4.68
C LEU A 230 2.61 12.75 5.36
N ASN A 231 3.76 12.12 5.54
CA ASN A 231 3.86 10.80 6.19
C ASN A 231 3.49 10.88 7.68
N VAL A 232 3.91 11.94 8.39
CA VAL A 232 3.51 12.18 9.79
C VAL A 232 2.00 12.37 9.88
N SER A 233 1.43 13.22 9.03
CA SER A 233 -0.02 13.46 8.98
C SER A 233 -0.79 12.18 8.66
N ALA A 234 -0.29 11.35 7.73
CA ALA A 234 -0.90 10.07 7.37
C ALA A 234 -0.86 9.06 8.53
N GLY A 235 0.25 9.00 9.27
CA GLY A 235 0.38 8.17 10.46
C GLY A 235 -0.58 8.58 11.57
N LEU A 236 -0.67 9.89 11.87
CA LEU A 236 -1.59 10.44 12.85
C LEU A 236 -3.05 10.20 12.43
N GLY A 237 -3.36 10.40 11.15
CA GLY A 237 -4.68 10.10 10.59
C GLY A 237 -5.04 8.62 10.73
N ALA A 238 -4.14 7.71 10.35
CA ALA A 238 -4.37 6.27 10.50
C ALA A 238 -4.62 5.88 11.96
N PHE A 239 -3.86 6.46 12.89
CA PHE A 239 -4.02 6.22 14.32
C PHE A 239 -5.37 6.71 14.83
N ALA A 240 -5.72 7.96 14.58
CA ALA A 240 -6.96 8.56 15.06
C ALA A 240 -8.22 7.88 14.47
N PHE A 241 -8.21 7.63 13.16
CA PHE A 241 -9.34 7.00 12.46
C PHE A 241 -9.49 5.51 12.75
N ALA A 242 -8.52 4.87 13.39
CA ALA A 242 -8.60 3.48 13.82
C ALA A 242 -9.82 3.22 14.72
N TRP A 243 -10.10 4.11 15.66
CA TRP A 243 -11.30 4.04 16.52
C TRP A 243 -12.57 4.44 15.76
N ILE A 244 -12.48 5.42 14.89
CA ILE A 244 -13.60 5.88 14.06
C ILE A 244 -14.10 4.74 13.17
N ASP A 245 -13.20 3.97 12.53
CA ASP A 245 -13.56 2.79 11.73
C ASP A 245 -14.35 1.74 12.54
N ASP A 246 -13.91 1.45 13.77
CA ASP A 246 -14.65 0.53 14.64
C ASP A 246 -16.00 1.09 15.10
N TRP A 247 -16.12 2.41 15.23
CA TRP A 247 -17.33 3.06 15.74
C TRP A 247 -18.40 3.28 14.66
N ILE A 248 -18.02 3.85 13.52
CA ILE A 248 -18.98 4.20 12.44
C ILE A 248 -18.98 3.20 11.28
N GLY A 249 -18.01 2.26 11.26
CA GLY A 249 -17.80 1.26 10.20
C GLY A 249 -16.83 1.70 9.11
N ALA A 250 -16.24 0.71 8.42
CA ALA A 250 -15.23 0.94 7.39
C ALA A 250 -15.75 1.73 6.19
N LYS A 251 -17.00 1.50 5.78
CA LYS A 251 -17.60 2.24 4.66
C LYS A 251 -17.67 3.74 4.94
N ARG A 252 -18.22 4.13 6.10
CA ARG A 252 -18.35 5.56 6.44
C ARG A 252 -16.98 6.20 6.60
N THR A 253 -16.04 5.50 7.21
CA THR A 253 -14.66 5.95 7.34
C THR A 253 -14.02 6.19 5.98
N LEU A 254 -14.21 5.27 5.01
CA LEU A 254 -13.72 5.45 3.64
C LEU A 254 -14.37 6.66 2.95
N VAL A 255 -15.70 6.83 3.08
CA VAL A 255 -16.39 7.99 2.49
C VAL A 255 -15.80 9.30 3.04
N ILE A 256 -15.63 9.42 4.35
CA ILE A 256 -15.03 10.60 4.98
C ILE A 256 -13.60 10.80 4.49
N SER A 257 -12.80 9.74 4.48
CA SER A 257 -11.38 9.83 4.11
C SER A 257 -11.20 10.20 2.63
N ILE A 258 -11.94 9.57 1.72
CA ILE A 258 -11.85 9.90 0.29
C ILE A 258 -12.38 11.31 0.01
N SER A 259 -13.43 11.76 0.73
CA SER A 259 -13.89 13.15 0.64
C SER A 259 -12.83 14.13 1.11
N GLY A 260 -12.13 13.83 2.23
CA GLY A 260 -11.02 14.62 2.71
C GLY A 260 -9.83 14.66 1.72
N LEU A 261 -9.50 13.50 1.10
CA LEU A 261 -8.49 13.46 0.03
C LEU A 261 -8.89 14.33 -1.15
N LEU A 262 -10.15 14.25 -1.59
CA LEU A 262 -10.69 15.03 -2.70
C LEU A 262 -10.59 16.54 -2.42
N LEU A 263 -10.99 16.97 -1.22
CA LEU A 263 -10.89 18.36 -0.79
C LEU A 263 -9.42 18.80 -0.70
N GLY A 264 -8.53 17.96 -0.17
CA GLY A 264 -7.10 18.27 -0.07
C GLY A 264 -6.43 18.40 -1.44
N VAL A 265 -6.73 17.48 -2.38
CA VAL A 265 -6.21 17.58 -3.77
C VAL A 265 -6.78 18.81 -4.46
N ALA A 266 -8.09 19.05 -4.36
CA ALA A 266 -8.71 20.25 -4.94
C ALA A 266 -8.12 21.54 -4.34
N GLY A 267 -7.91 21.57 -3.01
CA GLY A 267 -7.25 22.67 -2.32
C GLY A 267 -5.81 22.92 -2.81
N GLY A 268 -5.04 21.84 -3.01
CA GLY A 268 -3.68 21.92 -3.54
C GLY A 268 -3.62 22.40 -5.00
N VAL A 269 -4.56 21.97 -5.84
CA VAL A 269 -4.69 22.43 -7.25
C VAL A 269 -5.10 23.90 -7.31
N LEU A 270 -5.99 24.33 -6.42
CA LEU A 270 -6.47 25.71 -6.33
C LEU A 270 -5.52 26.64 -5.55
N ALA A 271 -4.49 26.10 -4.91
CA ALA A 271 -3.53 26.92 -4.16
C ALA A 271 -2.80 27.89 -5.08
N HIS A 272 -2.70 29.15 -4.66
CA HIS A 272 -1.99 30.20 -5.37
C HIS A 272 -0.68 30.60 -4.66
N SER A 273 -0.44 30.06 -3.47
CA SER A 273 0.78 30.30 -2.69
C SER A 273 1.27 29.02 -2.05
N GLU A 274 2.58 28.94 -1.81
CA GLU A 274 3.22 27.81 -1.14
C GLU A 274 2.64 27.52 0.24
N PRO A 275 2.38 28.50 1.15
CA PRO A 275 1.76 28.18 2.44
C PRO A 275 0.38 27.53 2.33
N TRP A 276 -0.44 27.94 1.37
CA TRP A 276 -1.73 27.29 1.11
C TRP A 276 -1.56 25.86 0.60
N PHE A 277 -0.55 25.62 -0.25
CA PHE A 277 -0.22 24.27 -0.70
C PHE A 277 0.20 23.39 0.47
N TRP A 278 1.01 23.90 1.40
CA TRP A 278 1.38 23.20 2.63
C TRP A 278 0.14 22.82 3.48
N VAL A 279 -0.76 23.77 3.71
CA VAL A 279 -1.99 23.52 4.48
C VAL A 279 -2.86 22.45 3.81
N ALA A 280 -3.08 22.57 2.49
CA ALA A 280 -3.86 21.61 1.71
C ALA A 280 -3.21 20.20 1.73
N GLY A 281 -1.89 20.13 1.57
CA GLY A 281 -1.14 18.90 1.56
C GLY A 281 -1.12 18.20 2.92
N LEU A 282 -0.81 18.90 4.00
CA LEU A 282 -0.84 18.32 5.34
C LEU A 282 -2.26 17.90 5.73
N GLY A 283 -3.28 18.68 5.35
CA GLY A 283 -4.68 18.31 5.52
C GLY A 283 -5.05 17.05 4.74
N LEU A 284 -4.59 16.92 3.49
CA LEU A 284 -4.73 15.71 2.68
C LEU A 284 -4.04 14.52 3.36
N GLY A 285 -2.84 14.74 3.90
CA GLY A 285 -2.06 13.72 4.62
C GLY A 285 -2.90 12.99 5.67
N ILE A 286 -3.69 13.72 6.48
CA ILE A 286 -4.53 13.15 7.53
C ILE A 286 -5.48 12.06 7.00
N PHE A 287 -5.92 12.14 5.75
CA PHE A 287 -6.87 11.20 5.15
C PHE A 287 -6.20 10.07 4.34
N ILE A 288 -4.89 10.14 4.07
CA ILE A 288 -4.15 9.08 3.37
C ILE A 288 -4.18 7.78 4.16
N GLY A 289 -3.72 7.83 5.41
CA GLY A 289 -3.63 6.65 6.28
C GLY A 289 -4.99 5.97 6.50
N PRO A 290 -6.05 6.71 6.87
CA PRO A 290 -7.39 6.16 7.02
C PRO A 290 -7.94 5.54 5.73
N THR A 291 -7.70 6.12 4.55
CA THR A 291 -8.13 5.53 3.28
C THR A 291 -7.51 4.14 3.07
N GLN A 292 -6.23 3.98 3.39
CA GLN A 292 -5.53 2.71 3.25
C GLN A 292 -5.98 1.70 4.31
N SER A 293 -6.05 2.12 5.58
CA SER A 293 -6.41 1.24 6.69
C SER A 293 -7.88 0.78 6.63
N ALA A 294 -8.81 1.69 6.33
CA ALA A 294 -10.22 1.37 6.20
C ALA A 294 -10.51 0.56 4.93
N SER A 295 -9.74 0.73 3.84
CA SER A 295 -9.82 -0.16 2.67
C SER A 295 -9.49 -1.60 3.04
N ARG A 296 -8.44 -1.81 3.85
CA ARG A 296 -8.03 -3.12 4.34
C ARG A 296 -9.08 -3.72 5.28
N SER A 297 -9.59 -2.95 6.25
CA SER A 297 -10.63 -3.41 7.18
C SER A 297 -11.95 -3.71 6.46
N MET A 298 -12.31 -2.93 5.42
CA MET A 298 -13.47 -3.19 4.58
C MET A 298 -13.35 -4.50 3.81
N MET A 299 -12.18 -4.77 3.21
CA MET A 299 -11.94 -6.05 2.55
C MET A 299 -12.01 -7.22 3.53
N ALA A 300 -11.45 -7.07 4.73
CA ALA A 300 -11.52 -8.07 5.79
C ALA A 300 -12.97 -8.39 6.21
N ARG A 301 -13.87 -7.39 6.19
CA ARG A 301 -15.29 -7.56 6.50
C ARG A 301 -16.10 -8.16 5.35
N LEU A 302 -15.69 -7.91 4.11
CA LEU A 302 -16.32 -8.44 2.89
C LEU A 302 -15.89 -9.86 2.55
N ALA A 303 -14.68 -10.26 2.98
CA ALA A 303 -14.11 -11.56 2.64
C ALA A 303 -14.94 -12.71 3.25
N PRO A 304 -15.38 -13.70 2.45
CA PRO A 304 -16.01 -14.90 2.97
C PRO A 304 -14.99 -15.73 3.78
N THR A 305 -15.46 -16.34 4.86
CA THR A 305 -14.63 -17.22 5.70
C THR A 305 -14.03 -18.37 4.88
N GLY A 306 -12.73 -18.59 5.04
CA GLY A 306 -11.95 -19.60 4.31
C GLY A 306 -11.55 -19.21 2.89
N ARG A 307 -11.76 -17.94 2.51
CA ARG A 307 -11.36 -17.38 1.21
C ARG A 307 -10.70 -16.00 1.34
N GLU A 308 -10.19 -15.71 2.51
CA GLU A 308 -9.64 -14.41 2.84
C GLU A 308 -8.42 -14.11 1.98
N THR A 309 -7.54 -15.09 1.76
CA THR A 309 -6.30 -14.88 0.99
C THR A 309 -6.57 -14.66 -0.49
N GLU A 310 -7.54 -15.40 -1.07
CA GLU A 310 -8.01 -15.16 -2.43
C GLU A 310 -8.58 -13.74 -2.57
N MET A 311 -9.40 -13.31 -1.61
CA MET A 311 -10.00 -11.96 -1.63
C MET A 311 -8.95 -10.86 -1.47
N PHE A 312 -7.94 -11.04 -0.63
CA PHE A 312 -6.83 -10.09 -0.53
C PHE A 312 -5.90 -10.14 -1.75
N GLY A 313 -5.84 -11.27 -2.47
CA GLY A 313 -5.22 -11.33 -3.79
C GLY A 313 -5.96 -10.44 -4.82
N LEU A 314 -7.30 -10.52 -4.88
CA LEU A 314 -8.11 -9.64 -5.71
C LEU A 314 -8.01 -8.16 -5.27
N PHE A 315 -7.88 -7.92 -3.98
CA PHE A 315 -7.61 -6.59 -3.41
C PHE A 315 -6.26 -6.04 -3.89
N ALA A 316 -5.20 -6.84 -3.89
CA ALA A 316 -3.90 -6.46 -4.44
C ALA A 316 -4.00 -6.17 -5.96
N LEU A 317 -4.68 -7.06 -6.72
CA LEU A 317 -4.97 -6.85 -8.13
C LEU A 317 -5.65 -5.50 -8.38
N SER A 318 -6.71 -5.16 -7.63
CA SER A 318 -7.44 -3.90 -7.81
C SER A 318 -6.58 -2.65 -7.58
N GLY A 319 -5.53 -2.72 -6.76
CA GLY A 319 -4.61 -1.61 -6.54
C GLY A 319 -3.47 -1.49 -7.55
N ARG A 320 -3.30 -2.51 -8.43
CA ARG A 320 -2.19 -2.58 -9.38
C ARG A 320 -2.63 -2.59 -10.83
N ALA A 321 -3.84 -3.07 -11.12
CA ALA A 321 -4.34 -3.25 -12.49
C ALA A 321 -4.39 -1.93 -13.27
N THR A 322 -4.67 -0.83 -12.63
CA THR A 322 -4.80 0.51 -13.21
C THR A 322 -3.73 1.49 -12.75
N ALA A 323 -2.73 1.06 -12.00
CA ALA A 323 -1.72 1.95 -11.40
C ALA A 323 -0.91 2.81 -12.41
N PHE A 324 -1.01 2.50 -13.68
CA PHE A 324 -0.43 3.30 -14.77
C PHE A 324 -1.38 4.41 -15.29
N ALA A 325 -2.70 4.28 -15.05
CA ALA A 325 -3.69 5.14 -15.67
C ALA A 325 -3.66 6.57 -15.12
N GLY A 326 -3.53 6.73 -13.79
CA GLY A 326 -3.38 8.03 -13.16
C GLY A 326 -2.16 8.80 -13.65
N PRO A 327 -0.93 8.25 -13.54
CA PRO A 327 0.28 8.85 -14.08
C PRO A 327 0.20 9.22 -15.56
N LEU A 328 -0.32 8.33 -16.41
CA LEU A 328 -0.48 8.60 -17.83
C LEU A 328 -1.44 9.76 -18.08
N LEU A 329 -2.58 9.79 -17.39
CA LEU A 329 -3.57 10.84 -17.58
C LEU A 329 -3.04 12.21 -17.09
N VAL A 330 -2.37 12.25 -15.94
CA VAL A 330 -1.70 13.47 -15.44
C VAL A 330 -0.70 13.97 -16.46
N GLY A 331 0.20 13.12 -16.95
CA GLY A 331 1.21 13.48 -17.92
C GLY A 331 0.60 13.99 -19.25
N TRP A 332 -0.38 13.27 -19.77
CA TRP A 332 -1.07 13.64 -21.02
C TRP A 332 -1.82 14.98 -20.91
N VAL A 333 -2.58 15.19 -19.82
CA VAL A 333 -3.33 16.43 -19.60
C VAL A 333 -2.37 17.60 -19.35
N THR A 334 -1.27 17.38 -18.58
CA THR A 334 -0.23 18.39 -18.39
C THR A 334 0.35 18.87 -19.72
N LEU A 335 0.67 17.95 -20.63
CA LEU A 335 1.19 18.27 -21.95
C LEU A 335 0.13 18.94 -22.84
N ALA A 336 -1.11 18.44 -22.83
CA ALA A 336 -2.18 18.96 -23.69
C ALA A 336 -2.61 20.40 -23.34
N PHE A 337 -2.54 20.76 -22.07
CA PHE A 337 -2.96 22.09 -21.56
C PHE A 337 -1.78 22.97 -21.14
N ASP A 338 -0.54 22.49 -21.33
CA ASP A 338 0.68 23.16 -20.85
C ASP A 338 0.55 23.63 -19.38
N SER A 339 -0.04 22.77 -18.53
CA SER A 339 -0.38 23.12 -17.16
C SER A 339 -0.31 21.93 -16.23
N GLN A 340 0.64 21.96 -15.29
CA GLN A 340 0.72 20.96 -14.22
C GLN A 340 -0.55 20.95 -13.34
N ARG A 341 -1.20 22.11 -13.15
CA ARG A 341 -2.46 22.21 -12.39
C ARG A 341 -3.58 21.43 -13.07
N ALA A 342 -3.69 21.53 -14.41
CA ALA A 342 -4.67 20.77 -15.19
C ALA A 342 -4.40 19.27 -15.08
N GLY A 343 -3.15 18.85 -15.16
CA GLY A 343 -2.76 17.46 -14.92
C GLY A 343 -3.18 16.96 -13.54
N MET A 344 -2.80 17.67 -12.49
CA MET A 344 -3.15 17.32 -11.10
C MET A 344 -4.66 17.31 -10.83
N ALA A 345 -5.43 18.15 -11.51
CA ALA A 345 -6.90 18.16 -11.40
C ALA A 345 -7.55 16.83 -11.83
N THR A 346 -6.88 16.03 -12.67
CA THR A 346 -7.38 14.70 -13.06
C THR A 346 -7.51 13.74 -11.88
N ILE A 347 -6.67 13.93 -10.84
CA ILE A 347 -6.71 13.12 -9.61
C ILE A 347 -8.03 13.34 -8.88
N VAL A 348 -8.58 14.56 -8.90
CA VAL A 348 -9.92 14.86 -8.34
C VAL A 348 -10.97 13.97 -9.01
N GLY A 349 -10.87 13.80 -10.34
CA GLY A 349 -11.75 12.90 -11.10
C GLY A 349 -11.65 11.44 -10.64
N PHE A 350 -10.44 10.90 -10.47
CA PHE A 350 -10.24 9.54 -9.95
C PHE A 350 -10.84 9.35 -8.55
N LEU A 351 -10.59 10.27 -7.64
CA LEU A 351 -11.13 10.22 -6.28
C LEU A 351 -12.66 10.36 -6.28
N ALA A 352 -13.21 11.26 -7.10
CA ALA A 352 -14.66 11.46 -7.22
C ALA A 352 -15.37 10.21 -7.76
N VAL A 353 -14.84 9.60 -8.83
CA VAL A 353 -15.38 8.34 -9.37
C VAL A 353 -15.31 7.23 -8.34
N GLY A 354 -14.15 7.08 -7.66
CA GLY A 354 -14.00 6.11 -6.58
C GLY A 354 -15.01 6.31 -5.45
N LEU A 355 -15.24 7.55 -5.05
CA LEU A 355 -16.23 7.91 -4.02
C LEU A 355 -17.66 7.58 -4.48
N ILE A 356 -18.06 7.99 -5.68
CA ILE A 356 -19.40 7.73 -6.23
C ILE A 356 -19.68 6.23 -6.29
N LEU A 357 -18.72 5.44 -6.74
CA LEU A 357 -18.86 3.98 -6.81
C LEU A 357 -18.94 3.33 -5.42
N LEU A 358 -18.36 3.97 -4.39
CA LEU A 358 -18.39 3.48 -3.01
C LEU A 358 -19.74 3.77 -2.30
N LEU A 359 -20.45 4.85 -2.66
CA LEU A 359 -21.67 5.26 -1.97
C LEU A 359 -22.75 4.17 -1.88
N PRO A 360 -23.10 3.43 -2.96
CA PRO A 360 -24.13 2.39 -2.89
C PRO A 360 -23.66 1.07 -2.27
N LEU A 361 -22.38 0.97 -1.85
CA LEU A 361 -21.85 -0.21 -1.17
C LEU A 361 -22.58 -0.44 0.16
N ARG A 362 -22.83 -1.70 0.51
CA ARG A 362 -23.37 -2.09 1.81
C ARG A 362 -22.31 -2.82 2.62
N GLU A 363 -22.07 -2.35 3.84
CA GLU A 363 -21.14 -3.00 4.76
C GLU A 363 -21.82 -4.18 5.46
N PRO A 364 -21.24 -5.40 5.45
CA PRO A 364 -21.80 -6.53 6.17
C PRO A 364 -21.80 -6.27 7.70
N GLY A 365 -22.95 -6.44 8.35
CA GLY A 365 -23.07 -6.32 9.82
C GLY A 365 -23.28 -4.90 10.36
N ALA A 366 -23.50 -3.88 9.51
CA ALA A 366 -23.79 -2.52 9.97
C ALA A 366 -25.16 -2.36 10.66
N HIS A 367 -26.02 -3.37 10.60
CA HIS A 367 -27.40 -3.31 11.13
C HIS A 367 -27.65 -4.11 12.42
N THR A 368 -26.62 -4.63 13.10
CA THR A 368 -26.80 -5.47 14.31
C THR A 368 -26.57 -4.70 15.62
N LYS A 369 -26.55 -3.36 15.61
CA LYS A 369 -26.48 -2.53 16.84
C LYS A 369 -27.83 -1.91 17.26
N GLU A 370 -28.93 -2.34 16.64
CA GLU A 370 -30.26 -1.99 17.16
C GLU A 370 -30.93 -3.28 17.66
N ARG A 371 -30.65 -3.68 18.90
CA ARG A 371 -31.59 -4.18 19.94
C ARG A 371 -30.83 -4.69 21.15
#